data_5747d417dd1cf2e72d793af3ef2b67f1
#
_entry.id   5747d417dd1cf2e72d793af3ef2b67f1
#
_cell.length_a   1.000
_cell.length_b   1.000
_cell.length_c   1.000
_cell.angle_alpha   90.00
_cell.angle_beta   90.00
_cell.angle_gamma   90.00
#
_symmetry.space_group_name_H-M   'P 1'
#
loop_
_entity.id
_entity.type
_entity.pdbx_description
1 polymer ?
#
loop_
_entity_poly.entity_id
_entity_poly.type
_entity_poly.pdbx_seq_one_letter_code
_entity_poly.pdbx_strand_id
1 'polypeptide(L)'
;MLSANRTGTCPRCRHKVTFKAKGKITEYLRSPTECVYLAQKCADGFVIRQFQVNRQYRKEENAIVSKTSSFEKQRIFYRADLSSHSYYWGWYKQRRTRWVEGIDEYVYTGMGYSYNEYCYQPGSIYGKTLSGFATLLARTGLNEYMKLCRGNVSPNWYLTVRERLPRIEQICKAGLSRLTAECMENVSTVKRCIRKESETSLAKALALDSHRLSRLRSLNGGAIMVEWLQREKCSGRTIPDHVLRWLEQEKIRVSDISFILDRMSEQQVCNYLQRQKVGTQDTFRHIIYRWNDYLSMADKLGIDTSDEIVYRVKLLRQRHDELVEQLRKRERDMEAAATARKYRKIAGICRLIKPKYEYTGEMYSIVVPSGVRDIMREGDALSHCVGKSDRYWERIEQQEAYILFLRKTAEIDKPYYTLEVEPNGTIRQKRTYFDRQNDDLKDAEQFLKEWQKVVSERLTESDREKAEKSKVLRLQEFEQLRQDDIRIHTGDLAGQRLVDVLVSDLMETAA
;
A
#
# COMPACT_ATOMS: atom_id res chain seq x y z
N MET A 1 0.75 24.02 46.11
CA MET A 1 -0.03 24.59 44.99
C MET A 1 -0.32 23.52 43.98
N LEU A 2 -1.58 23.23 43.68
CA LEU A 2 -1.97 22.31 42.63
C LEU A 2 -1.79 23.03 41.28
N SER A 3 -0.97 22.49 40.41
CA SER A 3 -0.77 23.08 39.06
C SER A 3 -2.05 22.96 38.22
N ALA A 4 -2.39 24.02 37.50
CA ALA A 4 -3.55 24.05 36.60
C ALA A 4 -3.53 22.90 35.57
N ASN A 5 -4.69 22.33 35.29
CA ASN A 5 -4.92 21.21 34.37
C ASN A 5 -4.39 19.83 34.83
N ARG A 6 -4.03 19.65 36.09
CA ARG A 6 -3.76 18.32 36.65
C ARG A 6 -5.07 17.58 37.01
N THR A 7 -5.10 16.29 36.71
CA THR A 7 -6.11 15.40 37.22
C THR A 7 -5.75 15.03 38.69
N GLY A 8 -6.72 15.00 39.55
CA GLY A 8 -6.57 14.58 40.92
C GLY A 8 -7.87 13.98 41.45
N THR A 9 -7.89 13.60 42.73
CA THR A 9 -9.07 13.05 43.37
C THR A 9 -9.79 14.15 44.18
N CYS A 10 -11.08 14.30 43.97
CA CYS A 10 -11.89 15.23 44.75
C CYS A 10 -11.89 14.80 46.23
N PRO A 11 -11.51 15.66 47.18
CA PRO A 11 -11.47 15.29 48.58
C PRO A 11 -12.86 15.00 49.17
N ARG A 12 -13.92 15.57 48.58
CA ARG A 12 -15.29 15.42 49.05
C ARG A 12 -15.98 14.16 48.52
N CYS A 13 -15.88 13.87 47.22
CA CYS A 13 -16.59 12.75 46.57
C CYS A 13 -15.67 11.64 46.08
N ARG A 14 -14.34 11.80 46.21
CA ARG A 14 -13.28 10.85 45.79
C ARG A 14 -13.26 10.48 44.30
N HIS A 15 -14.01 11.18 43.45
CA HIS A 15 -13.94 11.01 41.99
C HIS A 15 -12.72 11.68 41.43
N LYS A 16 -12.22 11.15 40.29
CA LYS A 16 -11.18 11.80 39.52
C LYS A 16 -11.73 13.10 38.92
N VAL A 17 -11.03 14.20 39.11
CA VAL A 17 -11.42 15.53 38.67
C VAL A 17 -10.20 16.24 38.04
N THR A 18 -10.46 17.15 37.12
CA THR A 18 -9.43 18.02 36.58
C THR A 18 -9.51 19.39 37.23
N PHE A 19 -8.43 19.81 37.87
CA PHE A 19 -8.34 21.13 38.49
C PHE A 19 -8.08 22.20 37.44
N LYS A 20 -8.88 23.26 37.44
CA LYS A 20 -8.73 24.42 36.55
C LYS A 20 -8.38 25.66 37.38
N ALA A 21 -7.40 26.46 36.92
CA ALA A 21 -7.05 27.70 37.58
C ALA A 21 -8.16 28.75 37.40
N LYS A 22 -8.66 29.31 38.50
CA LYS A 22 -9.72 30.36 38.51
C LYS A 22 -9.37 31.56 37.63
N GLY A 23 -8.09 32.00 37.66
CA GLY A 23 -7.60 33.15 36.87
C GLY A 23 -7.52 32.91 35.36
N LYS A 24 -7.59 31.65 34.90
CA LYS A 24 -7.59 31.31 33.46
C LYS A 24 -8.99 31.20 32.84
N ILE A 25 -10.04 31.42 33.66
CA ILE A 25 -11.43 31.49 33.18
C ILE A 25 -11.71 32.95 32.85
N THR A 26 -11.77 33.31 31.57
CA THR A 26 -12.06 34.69 31.14
C THR A 26 -13.57 34.96 31.24
N GLU A 27 -14.35 34.61 30.22
CA GLU A 27 -15.81 34.74 30.29
C GLU A 27 -16.48 33.42 30.61
N TYR A 28 -16.07 32.35 29.97
CA TYR A 28 -16.57 31.00 30.22
C TYR A 28 -15.55 29.92 29.87
N LEU A 29 -15.66 28.78 30.54
CA LEU A 29 -14.96 27.55 30.23
C LEU A 29 -15.98 26.47 29.90
N ARG A 30 -15.88 25.83 28.78
CA ARG A 30 -16.65 24.63 28.45
C ARG A 30 -15.91 23.40 28.89
N SER A 31 -16.59 22.45 29.54
CA SER A 31 -16.05 21.11 29.67
C SER A 31 -16.24 20.34 28.36
N PRO A 32 -15.49 19.25 28.13
CA PRO A 32 -15.82 18.32 27.07
C PRO A 32 -17.26 17.88 27.17
N THR A 33 -17.90 17.68 26.01
CA THR A 33 -19.25 17.13 25.92
C THR A 33 -19.25 15.72 26.54
N GLU A 34 -20.12 15.49 27.51
CA GLU A 34 -20.31 14.17 28.12
C GLU A 34 -21.54 13.50 27.51
N CYS A 35 -21.48 12.18 27.34
CA CYS A 35 -22.61 11.37 26.90
C CYS A 35 -23.19 10.63 28.09
N VAL A 36 -24.52 10.68 28.27
CA VAL A 36 -25.24 9.99 29.33
C VAL A 36 -26.37 9.17 28.72
N TYR A 37 -26.44 7.91 29.15
CA TYR A 37 -27.48 6.98 28.72
C TYR A 37 -28.49 6.71 29.86
N LEU A 38 -29.78 6.75 29.51
CA LEU A 38 -30.87 6.42 30.43
C LEU A 38 -31.70 5.29 29.81
N ALA A 39 -31.97 4.24 30.59
CA ALA A 39 -32.93 3.21 30.22
C ALA A 39 -34.27 3.45 30.93
N GLN A 40 -35.37 3.38 30.19
CA GLN A 40 -36.70 3.58 30.70
C GLN A 40 -37.65 2.50 30.20
N LYS A 41 -38.64 2.10 31.02
CA LYS A 41 -39.68 1.17 30.62
C LYS A 41 -40.61 1.83 29.63
N CYS A 42 -41.03 1.09 28.60
CA CYS A 42 -42.12 1.45 27.68
C CYS A 42 -43.12 0.27 27.60
N ALA A 43 -44.24 0.46 26.89
CA ALA A 43 -45.36 -0.51 26.89
C ALA A 43 -44.89 -1.93 26.52
N ASP A 44 -44.07 -2.05 25.47
CA ASP A 44 -43.68 -3.33 24.87
C ASP A 44 -42.21 -3.74 25.16
N GLY A 45 -41.55 -3.07 26.11
CA GLY A 45 -40.13 -3.34 26.38
C GLY A 45 -39.44 -2.19 27.12
N PHE A 46 -38.33 -1.72 26.58
CA PHE A 46 -37.57 -0.59 27.13
C PHE A 46 -37.01 0.31 26.04
N VAL A 47 -36.67 1.53 26.39
CA VAL A 47 -35.96 2.49 25.55
C VAL A 47 -34.64 2.90 26.18
N ILE A 48 -33.58 2.92 25.42
CA ILE A 48 -32.31 3.55 25.82
C ILE A 48 -32.20 4.90 25.10
N ARG A 49 -32.14 5.96 25.92
CA ARG A 49 -32.08 7.35 25.50
C ARG A 49 -30.67 7.87 25.71
N GLN A 50 -30.10 8.49 24.69
CA GLN A 50 -28.77 9.08 24.71
C GLN A 50 -28.88 10.60 24.82
N PHE A 51 -28.23 11.16 25.81
CA PHE A 51 -28.17 12.60 26.05
C PHE A 51 -26.74 13.11 25.90
N GLN A 52 -26.59 14.22 25.18
CA GLN A 52 -25.38 15.03 25.25
C GLN A 52 -25.52 16.04 26.40
N VAL A 53 -24.51 16.07 27.26
CA VAL A 53 -24.47 16.96 28.42
C VAL A 53 -23.28 17.92 28.24
N ASN A 54 -23.60 19.22 28.20
CA ASN A 54 -22.62 20.29 28.11
C ASN A 54 -22.59 21.06 29.42
N ARG A 55 -21.41 21.25 29.99
CA ARG A 55 -21.23 22.10 31.16
C ARG A 55 -20.42 23.32 30.77
N GLN A 56 -20.97 24.50 31.14
CA GLN A 56 -20.30 25.77 30.98
C GLN A 56 -20.03 26.36 32.36
N TYR A 57 -18.84 26.83 32.59
CA TYR A 57 -18.46 27.54 33.81
C TYR A 57 -18.24 29.00 33.46
N ARG A 58 -18.98 29.88 34.12
CA ARG A 58 -18.89 31.33 33.95
C ARG A 58 -18.29 31.93 35.18
N LYS A 59 -17.40 32.90 34.98
CA LYS A 59 -16.87 33.69 36.10
C LYS A 59 -17.85 34.83 36.37
N GLU A 60 -18.37 34.86 37.57
CA GLU A 60 -19.09 36.01 38.15
C GLU A 60 -18.20 36.67 39.20
N GLU A 61 -18.53 37.89 39.65
CA GLU A 61 -17.60 38.73 40.45
C GLU A 61 -16.89 37.96 41.59
N ASN A 62 -17.59 37.16 42.36
CA ASN A 62 -17.02 36.42 43.50
C ASN A 62 -17.10 34.88 43.39
N ALA A 63 -17.67 34.34 42.33
CA ALA A 63 -17.91 32.91 42.18
C ALA A 63 -17.71 32.40 40.75
N ILE A 64 -17.56 31.09 40.62
CA ILE A 64 -17.67 30.39 39.35
C ILE A 64 -19.00 29.67 39.37
N VAL A 65 -19.91 30.10 38.49
CA VAL A 65 -21.21 29.49 38.32
C VAL A 65 -21.18 28.49 37.20
N SER A 66 -21.73 27.31 37.39
CA SER A 66 -21.85 26.28 36.35
C SER A 66 -23.27 26.24 35.82
N LYS A 67 -23.38 26.24 34.46
CA LYS A 67 -24.64 25.98 33.76
C LYS A 67 -24.48 24.65 33.03
N THR A 68 -25.39 23.72 33.32
CA THR A 68 -25.48 22.42 32.63
C THR A 68 -26.67 22.46 31.68
N SER A 69 -26.44 22.11 30.46
CA SER A 69 -27.48 21.87 29.45
C SER A 69 -27.38 20.45 28.93
N SER A 70 -28.52 19.83 28.72
CA SER A 70 -28.58 18.49 28.14
C SER A 70 -29.66 18.47 27.07
N PHE A 71 -29.39 17.70 26.01
CA PHE A 71 -30.39 17.45 25.01
C PHE A 71 -30.29 15.99 24.53
N GLU A 72 -31.45 15.43 24.17
CA GLU A 72 -31.51 14.05 23.69
C GLU A 72 -31.12 13.97 22.23
N LYS A 73 -30.15 13.12 21.93
CA LYS A 73 -29.63 12.91 20.59
C LYS A 73 -30.26 11.72 19.90
N GLN A 74 -30.46 10.63 20.65
CA GLN A 74 -30.89 9.36 20.10
C GLN A 74 -31.77 8.65 21.13
N ARG A 75 -32.72 7.86 20.63
CA ARG A 75 -33.48 6.88 21.42
C ARG A 75 -33.65 5.61 20.62
N ILE A 76 -33.43 4.48 21.26
CA ILE A 76 -33.62 3.15 20.66
C ILE A 76 -34.61 2.38 21.56
N PHE A 77 -35.68 1.96 20.93
CA PHE A 77 -36.72 1.15 21.57
C PHE A 77 -36.41 -0.32 21.30
N TYR A 78 -36.43 -1.11 22.35
CA TYR A 78 -36.23 -2.56 22.35
C TYR A 78 -37.47 -3.24 22.83
N ARG A 79 -38.02 -4.17 22.02
CA ARG A 79 -39.13 -5.03 22.39
C ARG A 79 -38.65 -6.20 23.24
N ALA A 80 -39.60 -7.01 23.75
CA ALA A 80 -39.29 -8.18 24.55
C ALA A 80 -38.48 -9.26 23.81
N ASP A 81 -38.60 -9.33 22.48
CA ASP A 81 -37.81 -10.20 21.60
C ASP A 81 -36.44 -9.58 21.23
N LEU A 82 -36.14 -8.38 21.74
CA LEU A 82 -34.95 -7.59 21.46
C LEU A 82 -34.88 -7.03 20.04
N SER A 83 -35.93 -7.12 19.25
CA SER A 83 -36.03 -6.32 18.02
C SER A 83 -36.04 -4.85 18.38
N SER A 84 -35.38 -4.03 17.53
CA SER A 84 -35.23 -2.60 17.83
C SER A 84 -35.73 -1.71 16.69
N HIS A 85 -36.11 -0.52 17.06
CA HIS A 85 -36.28 0.62 16.17
C HIS A 85 -35.74 1.87 16.82
N SER A 86 -35.11 2.72 16.05
CA SER A 86 -34.34 3.86 16.52
C SER A 86 -34.80 5.16 15.93
N TYR A 87 -34.62 6.24 16.70
CA TYR A 87 -34.82 7.61 16.26
C TYR A 87 -33.65 8.47 16.71
N TYR A 88 -33.26 9.41 15.87
CA TYR A 88 -32.22 10.38 16.21
C TYR A 88 -32.71 11.81 15.94
N TRP A 89 -32.12 12.77 16.67
CA TRP A 89 -32.37 14.18 16.49
C TRP A 89 -31.41 14.74 15.46
N GLY A 90 -31.84 14.93 14.24
CA GLY A 90 -30.98 15.29 13.11
C GLY A 90 -31.63 16.23 12.10
N TRP A 91 -30.84 16.62 11.10
CA TRP A 91 -31.30 17.40 9.98
C TRP A 91 -32.16 16.56 9.02
N TYR A 92 -33.31 17.07 8.68
CA TYR A 92 -34.12 16.46 7.64
C TYR A 92 -34.29 17.43 6.47
N LYS A 93 -33.89 16.99 5.25
CA LYS A 93 -33.96 17.78 4.03
C LYS A 93 -33.41 19.22 4.18
N GLN A 94 -32.25 19.33 4.85
CA GLN A 94 -31.46 20.55 5.04
C GLN A 94 -32.15 21.76 5.73
N ARG A 95 -33.35 21.63 6.29
CA ARG A 95 -34.08 22.81 6.76
C ARG A 95 -34.62 22.81 8.20
N ARG A 96 -34.80 21.66 8.86
CA ARG A 96 -35.29 21.62 10.26
C ARG A 96 -34.75 20.42 11.03
N THR A 97 -34.31 20.62 12.27
CA THR A 97 -34.01 19.58 13.21
C THR A 97 -35.30 18.90 13.69
N ARG A 98 -35.39 17.59 13.55
CA ARG A 98 -36.52 16.79 14.03
C ARG A 98 -36.07 15.38 14.37
N TRP A 99 -36.93 14.62 15.03
CA TRP A 99 -36.75 13.18 15.16
C TRP A 99 -36.91 12.50 13.81
N VAL A 100 -35.88 11.75 13.44
CA VAL A 100 -35.81 10.98 12.20
C VAL A 100 -35.70 9.51 12.56
N GLU A 101 -36.44 8.64 11.89
CA GLU A 101 -36.34 7.20 12.08
C GLU A 101 -35.01 6.70 11.50
N GLY A 102 -34.38 5.74 12.22
CA GLY A 102 -33.08 5.19 11.87
C GLY A 102 -31.97 5.62 12.83
N ILE A 103 -30.75 5.36 12.45
CA ILE A 103 -29.53 5.73 13.16
C ILE A 103 -28.80 6.76 12.31
N ASP A 104 -28.42 7.88 12.92
CA ASP A 104 -27.58 8.88 12.28
C ASP A 104 -26.13 8.36 12.21
N GLU A 105 -25.83 7.62 11.16
CA GLU A 105 -24.53 6.95 10.99
C GLU A 105 -23.47 7.88 10.39
N TYR A 106 -23.88 8.98 9.74
CA TYR A 106 -22.97 9.84 8.99
C TYR A 106 -23.18 11.33 9.33
N VAL A 107 -22.07 12.03 9.53
CA VAL A 107 -22.05 13.50 9.66
C VAL A 107 -21.27 14.08 8.50
N TYR A 108 -21.78 15.15 7.91
CA TYR A 108 -21.02 15.94 6.94
C TYR A 108 -19.91 16.72 7.64
N THR A 109 -18.66 16.47 7.33
CA THR A 109 -17.45 17.09 7.93
C THR A 109 -16.81 18.05 6.96
N GLY A 110 -17.30 18.79 6.16
CA GLY A 110 -16.62 19.71 5.23
C GLY A 110 -15.64 19.08 4.23
N MET A 111 -15.13 17.88 4.53
CA MET A 111 -14.29 17.07 3.65
C MET A 111 -15.03 15.86 3.05
N GLY A 112 -16.32 15.74 3.31
CA GLY A 112 -17.14 14.59 2.93
C GLY A 112 -17.96 14.04 4.11
N TYR A 113 -18.63 12.92 3.88
CA TYR A 113 -19.35 12.23 4.95
C TYR A 113 -18.37 11.35 5.74
N SER A 114 -18.30 11.56 7.05
CA SER A 114 -17.62 10.65 7.97
C SER A 114 -18.63 9.92 8.86
N TYR A 115 -18.19 8.78 9.41
CA TYR A 115 -19.00 8.02 10.37
C TYR A 115 -19.35 8.88 11.58
N ASN A 116 -20.62 8.88 11.98
CA ASN A 116 -21.06 9.72 13.09
C ASN A 116 -20.64 9.12 14.44
N GLU A 117 -19.51 9.56 14.95
CA GLU A 117 -19.03 9.16 16.30
C GLU A 117 -20.01 9.51 17.41
N TYR A 118 -20.93 10.47 17.22
CA TYR A 118 -21.87 10.89 18.26
C TYR A 118 -22.93 9.84 18.60
N CYS A 119 -23.33 9.01 17.64
CA CYS A 119 -24.30 7.94 17.89
C CYS A 119 -23.72 6.81 18.74
N TYR A 120 -22.39 6.66 18.72
CA TYR A 120 -21.67 5.57 19.36
C TYR A 120 -20.72 6.05 20.45
N GLN A 121 -20.83 7.31 20.84
CA GLN A 121 -19.94 7.92 21.79
C GLN A 121 -20.00 7.17 23.14
N PRO A 122 -18.88 6.70 23.68
CA PRO A 122 -18.82 6.14 25.01
C PRO A 122 -19.32 7.16 26.04
N GLY A 123 -20.08 6.69 27.01
CA GLY A 123 -20.66 7.58 28.02
C GLY A 123 -21.03 6.83 29.29
N SER A 124 -21.48 7.59 30.29
CA SER A 124 -21.95 7.04 31.55
C SER A 124 -23.38 6.57 31.40
N ILE A 125 -23.64 5.31 31.81
CA ILE A 125 -25.01 4.82 31.94
C ILE A 125 -25.48 5.01 33.40
N TYR A 126 -26.68 5.50 33.55
CA TYR A 126 -27.25 5.67 34.90
C TYR A 126 -27.78 4.31 35.39
N GLY A 127 -26.96 3.60 36.19
CA GLY A 127 -27.15 2.19 36.57
C GLY A 127 -28.49 1.88 37.22
N LYS A 128 -29.06 2.80 38.02
CA LYS A 128 -30.39 2.61 38.61
C LYS A 128 -31.51 2.45 37.58
N THR A 129 -31.34 2.99 36.37
CA THR A 129 -32.35 2.88 35.33
C THR A 129 -32.38 1.49 34.66
N LEU A 130 -31.29 0.70 34.80
CA LEU A 130 -31.20 -0.66 34.25
C LEU A 130 -31.77 -1.73 35.18
N SER A 131 -31.92 -1.45 36.49
CA SER A 131 -32.35 -2.47 37.48
C SER A 131 -33.73 -3.07 37.17
N GLY A 132 -34.66 -2.30 36.62
CA GLY A 132 -35.98 -2.78 36.21
C GLY A 132 -35.98 -3.72 34.97
N PHE A 133 -34.86 -3.87 34.31
CA PHE A 133 -34.71 -4.69 33.06
C PHE A 133 -33.69 -5.82 33.21
N ALA A 134 -33.27 -6.13 34.46
CA ALA A 134 -32.20 -7.07 34.73
C ALA A 134 -32.40 -8.43 34.03
N THR A 135 -33.64 -8.98 34.05
CA THR A 135 -33.93 -10.25 33.37
C THR A 135 -33.83 -10.19 31.86
N LEU A 136 -34.31 -9.10 31.26
CA LEU A 136 -34.24 -8.91 29.80
C LEU A 136 -32.81 -8.64 29.35
N LEU A 137 -32.10 -7.77 30.07
CA LEU A 137 -30.72 -7.41 29.77
C LEU A 137 -29.73 -8.56 30.01
N ALA A 138 -30.03 -9.49 30.94
CA ALA A 138 -29.23 -10.69 31.18
C ALA A 138 -29.10 -11.55 29.90
N ARG A 139 -30.10 -11.51 29.03
CA ARG A 139 -30.10 -12.22 27.72
C ARG A 139 -29.31 -11.51 26.65
N THR A 140 -28.82 -10.31 26.89
CA THR A 140 -28.09 -9.50 25.91
C THR A 140 -26.57 -9.48 26.10
N GLY A 141 -26.07 -9.80 27.32
CA GLY A 141 -24.67 -9.63 27.70
C GLY A 141 -24.27 -8.16 27.95
N LEU A 142 -25.20 -7.22 27.97
CA LEU A 142 -24.90 -5.79 28.17
C LEU A 142 -24.27 -5.53 29.54
N ASN A 143 -24.71 -6.21 30.60
CA ASN A 143 -24.14 -6.05 31.94
C ASN A 143 -22.67 -6.49 31.99
N GLU A 144 -22.32 -7.58 31.30
CA GLU A 144 -20.96 -8.09 31.22
C GLU A 144 -20.10 -7.12 30.36
N TYR A 145 -20.62 -6.62 29.24
CA TYR A 145 -19.99 -5.59 28.44
C TYR A 145 -19.65 -4.35 29.27
N MET A 146 -20.61 -3.85 30.06
CA MET A 146 -20.42 -2.69 30.93
C MET A 146 -19.33 -2.90 31.97
N LYS A 147 -19.24 -4.12 32.52
CA LYS A 147 -18.16 -4.48 33.49
C LYS A 147 -16.79 -4.52 32.80
N LEU A 148 -16.69 -5.10 31.60
CA LEU A 148 -15.45 -5.17 30.81
C LEU A 148 -14.91 -3.77 30.44
N CYS A 149 -15.81 -2.85 30.10
CA CYS A 149 -15.48 -1.47 29.71
C CYS A 149 -15.42 -0.48 30.88
N ARG A 150 -15.51 -0.96 32.12
CA ARG A 150 -15.42 -0.15 33.36
C ARG A 150 -16.35 1.08 33.38
N GLY A 151 -17.56 0.92 32.86
CA GLY A 151 -18.61 1.95 32.91
C GLY A 151 -18.52 3.04 31.82
N ASN A 152 -17.47 3.04 30.99
CA ASN A 152 -17.40 3.93 29.84
C ASN A 152 -17.86 3.18 28.58
N VAL A 153 -19.17 3.16 28.36
CA VAL A 153 -19.81 2.28 27.35
C VAL A 153 -20.74 3.05 26.43
N SER A 154 -20.98 2.48 25.26
CA SER A 154 -22.09 2.84 24.38
C SER A 154 -23.09 1.67 24.33
N PRO A 155 -24.12 1.66 25.16
CA PRO A 155 -25.08 0.56 25.20
C PRO A 155 -25.85 0.40 23.89
N ASN A 156 -26.18 1.52 23.24
CA ASN A 156 -26.87 1.50 21.96
C ASN A 156 -26.00 0.85 20.88
N TRP A 157 -24.71 1.21 20.83
CA TRP A 157 -23.78 0.59 19.90
C TRP A 157 -23.59 -0.91 20.16
N TYR A 158 -23.44 -1.28 21.43
CA TYR A 158 -23.35 -2.69 21.81
C TYR A 158 -24.56 -3.50 21.32
N LEU A 159 -25.76 -3.01 21.53
CA LEU A 159 -26.97 -3.69 21.10
C LEU A 159 -27.10 -3.77 19.57
N THR A 160 -26.68 -2.71 18.85
CA THR A 160 -26.59 -2.74 17.38
C THR A 160 -25.55 -3.78 16.88
N VAL A 161 -24.39 -3.85 17.54
CA VAL A 161 -23.39 -4.89 17.22
C VAL A 161 -23.96 -6.29 17.50
N ARG A 162 -24.71 -6.45 18.61
CA ARG A 162 -25.35 -7.72 18.94
C ARG A 162 -26.35 -8.19 17.88
N GLU A 163 -27.11 -7.28 17.28
CA GLU A 163 -28.01 -7.64 16.15
C GLU A 163 -27.23 -8.23 14.98
N ARG A 164 -26.05 -7.66 14.66
CA ARG A 164 -25.18 -8.12 13.57
C ARG A 164 -24.35 -9.36 13.95
N LEU A 165 -24.06 -9.56 15.24
CA LEU A 165 -23.28 -10.66 15.79
C LEU A 165 -23.86 -11.09 17.14
N PRO A 166 -24.92 -11.92 17.16
CA PRO A 166 -25.57 -12.37 18.43
C PRO A 166 -24.58 -13.03 19.40
N ARG A 167 -23.50 -13.60 18.91
CA ARG A 167 -22.49 -14.27 19.73
C ARG A 167 -21.64 -13.32 20.60
N ILE A 168 -21.71 -12.01 20.38
CA ILE A 168 -21.01 -11.06 21.27
C ILE A 168 -21.48 -11.21 22.71
N GLU A 169 -22.73 -11.62 22.93
CA GLU A 169 -23.24 -11.96 24.26
C GLU A 169 -22.39 -13.03 24.94
N GLN A 170 -22.13 -14.15 24.22
CA GLN A 170 -21.31 -15.23 24.77
C GLN A 170 -19.84 -14.81 24.98
N ILE A 171 -19.30 -13.98 24.05
CA ILE A 171 -17.95 -13.44 24.13
C ILE A 171 -17.80 -12.58 25.39
N CYS A 172 -18.76 -11.69 25.67
CA CYS A 172 -18.77 -10.86 26.87
C CYS A 172 -18.92 -11.71 28.16
N LYS A 173 -19.86 -12.67 28.18
CA LYS A 173 -20.06 -13.59 29.31
C LYS A 173 -18.83 -14.46 29.58
N ALA A 174 -18.06 -14.83 28.54
CA ALA A 174 -16.80 -15.55 28.68
C ALA A 174 -15.65 -14.66 29.20
N GLY A 175 -15.84 -13.35 29.34
CA GLY A 175 -14.84 -12.41 29.83
C GLY A 175 -13.71 -12.12 28.83
N LEU A 176 -13.96 -12.27 27.52
CA LEU A 176 -12.99 -12.04 26.46
C LEU A 176 -12.94 -10.56 26.09
N SER A 177 -12.31 -9.74 26.94
CA SER A 177 -12.37 -8.27 26.84
C SER A 177 -11.79 -7.72 25.54
N ARG A 178 -10.64 -8.21 25.10
CA ARG A 178 -10.03 -7.75 23.84
C ARG A 178 -10.87 -8.15 22.62
N LEU A 179 -11.33 -9.38 22.58
CA LEU A 179 -12.21 -9.84 21.50
C LEU A 179 -13.53 -9.06 21.47
N THR A 180 -14.09 -8.71 22.66
CA THR A 180 -15.23 -7.81 22.76
C THR A 180 -14.92 -6.43 22.18
N ALA A 181 -13.78 -5.83 22.52
CA ALA A 181 -13.38 -4.53 21.98
C ALA A 181 -13.25 -4.58 20.46
N GLU A 182 -12.63 -5.62 19.90
CA GLU A 182 -12.51 -5.82 18.45
C GLU A 182 -13.88 -6.00 17.76
N CYS A 183 -14.86 -6.66 18.42
CA CYS A 183 -16.25 -6.68 17.93
C CYS A 183 -16.86 -5.29 17.84
N MET A 184 -16.57 -4.44 18.82
CA MET A 184 -17.10 -3.08 18.88
C MET A 184 -16.46 -2.16 17.84
N GLU A 185 -15.20 -2.41 17.46
CA GLU A 185 -14.50 -1.67 16.41
C GLU A 185 -14.91 -2.16 15.02
N ASN A 186 -14.91 -3.47 14.80
CA ASN A 186 -15.22 -4.06 13.51
C ASN A 186 -15.74 -5.50 13.65
N VAL A 187 -17.05 -5.66 13.55
CA VAL A 187 -17.75 -6.95 13.64
C VAL A 187 -17.17 -8.00 12.69
N SER A 188 -16.80 -7.61 11.49
CA SER A 188 -16.29 -8.54 10.48
C SER A 188 -14.97 -9.20 10.89
N THR A 189 -14.16 -8.54 11.71
CA THR A 189 -12.89 -9.10 12.22
C THR A 189 -13.13 -10.34 13.07
N VAL A 190 -14.11 -10.29 13.97
CA VAL A 190 -14.44 -11.42 14.84
C VAL A 190 -15.34 -12.44 14.16
N LYS A 191 -16.25 -11.99 13.27
CA LYS A 191 -17.13 -12.90 12.51
C LYS A 191 -16.31 -13.92 11.72
N ARG A 192 -15.17 -13.54 11.18
CA ARG A 192 -14.24 -14.47 10.46
C ARG A 192 -13.64 -15.57 11.35
N CYS A 193 -13.58 -15.35 12.65
CA CYS A 193 -13.09 -16.35 13.62
C CYS A 193 -14.16 -17.40 13.97
N ILE A 194 -15.44 -17.14 13.69
CA ILE A 194 -16.54 -18.05 13.93
C ILE A 194 -16.59 -19.05 12.78
N ARG A 195 -16.23 -20.30 13.07
CA ARG A 195 -16.16 -21.36 12.06
C ARG A 195 -17.47 -22.15 11.94
N LYS A 196 -18.26 -22.19 13.02
CA LYS A 196 -19.50 -22.97 13.10
C LYS A 196 -20.59 -22.10 13.76
N GLU A 197 -21.36 -21.39 12.97
CA GLU A 197 -22.41 -20.50 13.48
C GLU A 197 -23.58 -21.25 14.15
N SER A 198 -23.88 -22.47 13.75
CA SER A 198 -24.97 -23.28 14.30
C SER A 198 -24.69 -23.87 15.69
N GLU A 199 -23.46 -23.89 16.14
CA GLU A 199 -23.09 -24.46 17.43
C GLU A 199 -23.61 -23.59 18.59
N THR A 200 -24.10 -24.23 19.66
CA THR A 200 -24.61 -23.51 20.85
C THR A 200 -23.50 -22.98 21.74
N SER A 201 -22.38 -23.69 21.84
CA SER A 201 -21.25 -23.34 22.68
C SER A 201 -20.29 -22.41 21.94
N LEU A 202 -19.83 -21.33 22.64
CA LEU A 202 -18.84 -20.40 22.09
C LEU A 202 -17.52 -21.11 21.68
N ALA A 203 -17.04 -22.05 22.53
CA ALA A 203 -15.83 -22.80 22.21
C ALA A 203 -15.95 -23.54 20.89
N LYS A 204 -17.05 -24.28 20.71
CA LYS A 204 -17.32 -25.01 19.45
C LYS A 204 -17.53 -24.07 18.27
N ALA A 205 -18.21 -22.93 18.47
CA ALA A 205 -18.41 -21.92 17.42
C ALA A 205 -17.10 -21.31 16.94
N LEU A 206 -16.17 -21.07 17.87
CA LEU A 206 -14.78 -20.63 17.56
C LEU A 206 -13.87 -21.80 17.13
N ALA A 207 -14.41 -23.01 16.98
CA ALA A 207 -13.63 -24.23 16.71
C ALA A 207 -12.49 -24.48 17.70
N LEU A 208 -12.64 -24.05 18.95
CA LEU A 208 -11.71 -24.26 20.05
C LEU A 208 -12.24 -25.38 20.98
N ASP A 209 -11.41 -25.77 21.95
CA ASP A 209 -11.80 -26.54 23.12
C ASP A 209 -11.79 -25.63 24.37
N SER A 210 -12.24 -26.20 25.51
CA SER A 210 -12.34 -25.46 26.75
C SER A 210 -10.98 -24.95 27.26
N HIS A 211 -9.92 -25.73 27.06
CA HIS A 211 -8.55 -25.36 27.44
C HIS A 211 -8.07 -24.15 26.62
N ARG A 212 -8.21 -24.18 25.29
CA ARG A 212 -7.82 -23.07 24.40
C ARG A 212 -8.66 -21.83 24.64
N LEU A 213 -9.95 -21.97 24.91
CA LEU A 213 -10.80 -20.83 25.27
C LEU A 213 -10.35 -20.20 26.59
N SER A 214 -9.96 -21.01 27.59
CA SER A 214 -9.39 -20.51 28.83
C SER A 214 -8.06 -19.80 28.63
N ARG A 215 -7.18 -20.34 27.78
CA ARG A 215 -5.93 -19.66 27.39
C ARG A 215 -6.19 -18.34 26.69
N LEU A 216 -7.13 -18.28 25.74
CA LEU A 216 -7.52 -17.04 25.05
C LEU A 216 -7.90 -15.96 26.05
N ARG A 217 -8.70 -16.31 27.08
CA ARG A 217 -9.11 -15.41 28.15
C ARG A 217 -7.93 -14.96 29.01
N SER A 218 -7.11 -15.90 29.50
CA SER A 218 -5.99 -15.60 30.40
C SER A 218 -4.92 -14.74 29.73
N LEU A 219 -4.73 -14.90 28.40
CA LEU A 219 -3.80 -14.12 27.59
C LEU A 219 -4.41 -12.78 27.10
N ASN A 220 -5.68 -12.55 27.36
CA ASN A 220 -6.45 -11.42 26.82
C ASN A 220 -6.31 -11.31 25.29
N GLY A 221 -6.46 -12.44 24.58
CA GLY A 221 -6.29 -12.53 23.15
C GLY A 221 -7.48 -11.98 22.37
N GLY A 222 -7.19 -11.48 21.16
CA GLY A 222 -8.15 -11.03 20.17
C GLY A 222 -8.35 -12.03 19.04
N ALA A 223 -8.85 -11.55 17.91
CA ALA A 223 -9.18 -12.37 16.74
C ALA A 223 -7.97 -13.09 16.14
N ILE A 224 -6.80 -12.45 16.13
CA ILE A 224 -5.57 -13.06 15.64
C ILE A 224 -5.17 -14.26 16.50
N MET A 225 -5.24 -14.12 17.81
CA MET A 225 -4.96 -15.24 18.72
C MET A 225 -5.97 -16.38 18.56
N VAL A 226 -7.25 -16.08 18.29
CA VAL A 226 -8.22 -17.12 17.94
C VAL A 226 -7.79 -17.90 16.70
N GLU A 227 -7.35 -17.24 15.63
CA GLU A 227 -6.84 -17.90 14.41
C GLU A 227 -5.65 -18.83 14.72
N TRP A 228 -4.71 -18.38 15.56
CA TRP A 228 -3.56 -19.19 15.97
C TRP A 228 -3.94 -20.38 16.85
N LEU A 229 -4.86 -20.22 17.78
CA LEU A 229 -5.36 -21.32 18.62
C LEU A 229 -6.18 -22.33 17.80
N GLN A 230 -6.90 -21.88 16.76
CA GLN A 230 -7.54 -22.77 15.78
C GLN A 230 -6.51 -23.61 15.03
N ARG A 231 -5.43 -22.98 14.55
CA ARG A 231 -4.34 -23.68 13.89
C ARG A 231 -3.64 -24.66 14.84
N GLU A 232 -3.36 -24.23 16.08
CA GLU A 232 -2.78 -25.10 17.10
C GLU A 232 -3.59 -26.37 17.28
N LYS A 233 -4.93 -26.26 17.32
CA LYS A 233 -5.84 -27.40 17.43
C LYS A 233 -5.77 -28.31 16.21
N CYS A 234 -5.70 -27.73 15.01
CA CYS A 234 -5.64 -28.49 13.75
C CYS A 234 -4.28 -29.21 13.58
N SER A 235 -3.18 -28.54 13.95
CA SER A 235 -1.83 -29.09 13.79
C SER A 235 -1.43 -30.07 14.89
N GLY A 236 -2.15 -30.07 16.03
CA GLY A 236 -1.79 -30.85 17.23
C GLY A 236 -0.51 -30.36 17.95
N ARG A 237 0.10 -29.27 17.49
CA ARG A 237 1.34 -28.72 18.08
C ARG A 237 1.00 -27.52 18.97
N THR A 238 1.45 -27.54 20.22
CA THR A 238 1.21 -26.43 21.15
C THR A 238 2.10 -25.24 20.83
N ILE A 239 1.49 -24.06 20.66
CA ILE A 239 2.22 -22.79 20.46
C ILE A 239 2.48 -22.18 21.84
N PRO A 240 3.73 -21.82 22.20
CA PRO A 240 4.03 -21.18 23.47
C PRO A 240 3.27 -19.84 23.66
N ASP A 241 2.86 -19.55 24.89
CA ASP A 241 2.07 -18.35 25.20
C ASP A 241 2.76 -17.03 24.82
N HIS A 242 4.10 -16.97 24.98
CA HIS A 242 4.85 -15.77 24.60
C HIS A 242 4.87 -15.57 23.08
N VAL A 243 4.85 -16.66 22.28
CA VAL A 243 4.72 -16.59 20.82
C VAL A 243 3.34 -16.11 20.42
N LEU A 244 2.27 -16.65 21.04
CA LEU A 244 0.90 -16.20 20.79
C LEU A 244 0.75 -14.69 21.08
N ARG A 245 1.29 -14.22 22.21
CA ARG A 245 1.26 -12.78 22.54
C ARG A 245 2.03 -11.95 21.52
N TRP A 246 3.20 -12.41 21.09
CA TRP A 246 4.00 -11.70 20.10
C TRP A 246 3.29 -11.63 18.74
N LEU A 247 2.75 -12.74 18.25
CA LEU A 247 1.99 -12.79 17.00
C LEU A 247 0.77 -11.86 17.02
N GLU A 248 0.07 -11.82 18.15
CA GLU A 248 -1.06 -10.92 18.39
C GLU A 248 -0.63 -9.46 18.40
N GLN A 249 0.47 -9.14 19.10
CA GLN A 249 1.01 -7.79 19.24
C GLN A 249 1.48 -7.24 17.89
N GLU A 250 2.19 -8.06 17.12
CA GLU A 250 2.71 -7.67 15.81
C GLU A 250 1.69 -7.82 14.68
N LYS A 251 0.47 -8.23 15.02
CA LYS A 251 -0.66 -8.41 14.10
C LYS A 251 -0.35 -9.37 12.95
N ILE A 252 0.41 -10.42 13.22
CA ILE A 252 0.77 -11.45 12.24
C ILE A 252 -0.29 -12.55 12.27
N ARG A 253 -0.95 -12.76 11.14
CA ARG A 253 -1.97 -13.78 10.95
C ARG A 253 -1.37 -15.10 10.45
N VAL A 254 -2.13 -16.16 10.59
CA VAL A 254 -1.76 -17.47 10.02
C VAL A 254 -1.53 -17.37 8.51
N SER A 255 -2.40 -16.63 7.80
CA SER A 255 -2.28 -16.44 6.35
C SER A 255 -1.00 -15.75 5.93
N ASP A 256 -0.44 -14.85 6.76
CA ASP A 256 0.72 -14.05 6.41
C ASP A 256 1.99 -14.88 6.26
N ILE A 257 2.09 -15.98 7.04
CA ILE A 257 3.26 -16.86 7.09
C ILE A 257 2.94 -18.32 6.76
N SER A 258 1.78 -18.59 6.16
CA SER A 258 1.35 -19.96 5.81
C SER A 258 2.32 -20.67 4.88
N PHE A 259 3.03 -19.95 4.00
CA PHE A 259 4.00 -20.47 3.04
C PHE A 259 5.21 -21.17 3.67
N ILE A 260 5.43 -20.97 4.98
CA ILE A 260 6.61 -21.52 5.68
C ILE A 260 6.26 -22.44 6.85
N LEU A 261 5.01 -22.45 7.31
CA LEU A 261 4.60 -23.17 8.51
C LEU A 261 4.64 -24.70 8.40
N ASP A 262 4.80 -25.24 7.21
CA ASP A 262 5.04 -26.68 7.01
C ASP A 262 6.50 -27.06 7.26
N ARG A 263 7.42 -26.09 7.20
CA ARG A 263 8.88 -26.26 7.35
C ARG A 263 9.40 -25.73 8.68
N MET A 264 8.74 -24.73 9.26
CA MET A 264 9.18 -24.08 10.49
C MET A 264 8.03 -24.02 11.50
N SER A 265 8.37 -24.24 12.79
CA SER A 265 7.43 -23.96 13.88
C SER A 265 7.22 -22.45 14.04
N GLU A 266 6.10 -22.08 14.65
CA GLU A 266 5.76 -20.68 14.94
C GLU A 266 6.86 -19.98 15.76
N GLN A 267 7.48 -20.68 16.70
CA GLN A 267 8.62 -20.17 17.47
C GLN A 267 9.85 -19.91 16.59
N GLN A 268 10.15 -20.82 15.66
CA GLN A 268 11.28 -20.64 14.74
C GLN A 268 11.05 -19.46 13.80
N VAL A 269 9.81 -19.29 13.30
CA VAL A 269 9.45 -18.13 12.47
C VAL A 269 9.59 -16.83 13.27
N CYS A 270 9.10 -16.80 14.50
CA CYS A 270 9.24 -15.67 15.42
C CYS A 270 10.72 -15.26 15.57
N ASN A 271 11.57 -16.22 15.90
CA ASN A 271 13.02 -16.01 16.09
C ASN A 271 13.69 -15.54 14.78
N TYR A 272 13.27 -16.09 13.65
CA TYR A 272 13.80 -15.71 12.35
C TYR A 272 13.44 -14.25 12.01
N LEU A 273 12.17 -13.88 12.13
CA LEU A 273 11.69 -12.53 11.86
C LEU A 273 12.36 -11.49 12.78
N GLN A 274 12.50 -11.80 14.06
CA GLN A 274 13.21 -10.92 15.01
C GLN A 274 14.68 -10.70 14.61
N ARG A 275 15.39 -11.74 14.15
CA ARG A 275 16.76 -11.59 13.65
C ARG A 275 16.84 -10.73 12.40
N GLN A 276 15.92 -10.93 11.45
CA GLN A 276 15.87 -10.13 10.21
C GLN A 276 15.49 -8.66 10.46
N LYS A 277 14.85 -8.36 11.60
CA LYS A 277 14.47 -7.02 12.03
C LYS A 277 15.66 -6.22 12.56
N VAL A 278 16.69 -6.87 13.09
CA VAL A 278 17.85 -6.20 13.69
C VAL A 278 18.55 -5.31 12.67
N GLY A 279 18.78 -4.06 13.03
CA GLY A 279 19.48 -3.08 12.19
C GLY A 279 18.66 -2.52 11.02
N THR A 280 17.35 -2.80 10.94
CA THR A 280 16.47 -2.27 9.89
C THR A 280 15.27 -1.50 10.47
N GLN A 281 14.74 -0.57 9.68
CA GLN A 281 13.48 0.11 9.99
C GLN A 281 12.26 -0.61 9.40
N ASP A 282 12.46 -1.74 8.73
CA ASP A 282 11.39 -2.51 8.11
C ASP A 282 10.38 -2.99 9.16
N THR A 283 9.09 -3.00 8.83
CA THR A 283 8.08 -3.68 9.65
C THR A 283 8.18 -5.19 9.46
N PHE A 284 7.70 -5.99 10.42
CA PHE A 284 7.62 -7.45 10.24
C PHE A 284 6.84 -7.85 8.99
N ARG A 285 5.81 -7.08 8.65
CA ARG A 285 5.04 -7.30 7.43
C ARG A 285 5.91 -7.15 6.18
N HIS A 286 6.75 -6.13 6.09
CA HIS A 286 7.70 -5.97 4.97
C HIS A 286 8.71 -7.11 4.89
N ILE A 287 9.20 -7.58 6.05
CA ILE A 287 10.13 -8.72 6.11
C ILE A 287 9.43 -9.99 5.61
N ILE A 288 8.19 -10.25 6.03
CA ILE A 288 7.40 -11.41 5.59
C ILE A 288 7.16 -11.36 4.08
N TYR A 289 6.76 -10.22 3.52
CA TYR A 289 6.60 -10.06 2.07
C TYR A 289 7.89 -10.34 1.31
N ARG A 290 9.00 -9.74 1.75
CA ARG A 290 10.30 -9.96 1.14
C ARG A 290 10.72 -11.43 1.21
N TRP A 291 10.42 -12.11 2.31
CA TRP A 291 10.73 -13.51 2.48
C TRP A 291 9.93 -14.39 1.52
N ASN A 292 8.64 -14.19 1.43
CA ASN A 292 7.79 -14.92 0.49
C ASN A 292 8.20 -14.65 -0.97
N ASP A 293 8.50 -13.40 -1.31
CA ASP A 293 8.97 -13.02 -2.64
C ASP A 293 10.34 -13.66 -2.97
N TYR A 294 11.27 -13.63 -2.03
CA TYR A 294 12.56 -14.33 -2.15
C TYR A 294 12.38 -15.82 -2.46
N LEU A 295 11.53 -16.52 -1.72
CA LEU A 295 11.28 -17.96 -1.97
C LEU A 295 10.61 -18.21 -3.32
N SER A 296 9.67 -17.35 -3.72
CA SER A 296 9.05 -17.42 -5.04
C SER A 296 10.06 -17.20 -6.17
N MET A 297 10.98 -16.25 -6.02
CA MET A 297 12.06 -16.03 -6.97
C MET A 297 13.07 -17.18 -7.02
N ALA A 298 13.41 -17.74 -5.86
CA ALA A 298 14.29 -18.90 -5.76
C ALA A 298 13.71 -20.10 -6.53
N ASP A 299 12.40 -20.36 -6.35
CA ASP A 299 11.70 -21.42 -7.07
C ASP A 299 11.71 -21.19 -8.59
N LYS A 300 11.42 -19.97 -9.07
CA LYS A 300 11.52 -19.60 -10.50
C LYS A 300 12.92 -19.79 -11.09
N LEU A 301 13.95 -19.64 -10.27
CA LEU A 301 15.33 -19.87 -10.68
C LEU A 301 15.75 -21.33 -10.60
N GLY A 302 14.89 -22.21 -10.08
CA GLY A 302 15.17 -23.64 -9.90
C GLY A 302 16.06 -23.93 -8.68
N ILE A 303 16.12 -23.01 -7.70
CA ILE A 303 16.83 -23.21 -6.45
C ILE A 303 15.94 -24.05 -5.52
N ASP A 304 16.50 -25.08 -4.90
CA ASP A 304 15.75 -25.94 -3.97
C ASP A 304 15.32 -25.18 -2.71
N THR A 305 14.06 -24.77 -2.70
CA THR A 305 13.47 -24.04 -1.57
C THR A 305 13.12 -24.95 -0.39
N SER A 306 13.31 -26.26 -0.47
CA SER A 306 13.19 -27.19 0.66
C SER A 306 14.43 -27.21 1.56
N ASP A 307 15.57 -26.76 1.06
CA ASP A 307 16.81 -26.65 1.82
C ASP A 307 16.70 -25.56 2.89
N GLU A 308 17.08 -25.91 4.13
CA GLU A 308 17.07 -25.00 5.27
C GLU A 308 17.93 -23.75 5.05
N ILE A 309 19.06 -23.88 4.36
CA ILE A 309 19.95 -22.76 4.05
C ILE A 309 19.22 -21.74 3.14
N VAL A 310 18.35 -22.22 2.27
CA VAL A 310 17.56 -21.40 1.37
C VAL A 310 16.36 -20.79 2.09
N TYR A 311 15.47 -21.59 2.69
CA TYR A 311 14.26 -21.01 3.29
C TYR A 311 14.51 -20.24 4.60
N ARG A 312 15.68 -20.44 5.28
CA ARG A 312 16.11 -19.67 6.46
C ARG A 312 17.34 -18.83 6.22
N VAL A 313 17.43 -18.24 5.05
CA VAL A 313 18.60 -17.44 4.63
C VAL A 313 18.96 -16.36 5.68
N LYS A 314 20.26 -16.25 5.99
CA LYS A 314 20.73 -15.33 7.06
C LYS A 314 20.56 -13.87 6.71
N LEU A 315 20.88 -13.49 5.47
CA LEU A 315 20.86 -12.11 4.96
C LEU A 315 19.75 -11.96 3.92
N LEU A 316 18.49 -12.04 4.38
CA LEU A 316 17.32 -12.07 3.50
C LEU A 316 17.29 -10.93 2.50
N ARG A 317 17.53 -9.69 2.93
CA ARG A 317 17.49 -8.51 2.05
C ARG A 317 18.52 -8.62 0.93
N GLN A 318 19.76 -8.92 1.28
CA GLN A 318 20.83 -9.04 0.30
C GLN A 318 20.52 -10.14 -0.71
N ARG A 319 20.12 -11.32 -0.23
CA ARG A 319 19.81 -12.47 -1.10
C ARG A 319 18.60 -12.23 -1.98
N HIS A 320 17.58 -11.56 -1.46
CA HIS A 320 16.44 -11.11 -2.25
C HIS A 320 16.91 -10.21 -3.41
N ASP A 321 17.72 -9.18 -3.12
CA ASP A 321 18.18 -8.23 -4.12
C ASP A 321 19.07 -8.91 -5.19
N GLU A 322 19.90 -9.89 -4.79
CA GLU A 322 20.68 -10.73 -5.70
C GLU A 322 19.78 -11.54 -6.65
N LEU A 323 18.70 -12.17 -6.15
CA LEU A 323 17.76 -12.91 -7.00
C LEU A 323 16.95 -12.02 -7.93
N VAL A 324 16.57 -10.83 -7.48
CA VAL A 324 15.91 -9.81 -8.34
C VAL A 324 16.79 -9.51 -9.55
N GLU A 325 18.09 -9.27 -9.33
CA GLU A 325 19.01 -8.97 -10.43
C GLU A 325 19.23 -10.18 -11.36
N GLN A 326 19.32 -11.38 -10.80
CA GLN A 326 19.43 -12.61 -11.60
C GLN A 326 18.20 -12.85 -12.49
N LEU A 327 17.00 -12.65 -11.97
CA LEU A 327 15.76 -12.77 -12.74
C LEU A 327 15.69 -11.72 -13.85
N ARG A 328 15.97 -10.47 -13.52
CA ARG A 328 16.00 -9.38 -14.52
C ARG A 328 16.99 -9.67 -15.66
N LYS A 329 18.18 -10.20 -15.31
CA LYS A 329 19.17 -10.60 -16.31
C LYS A 329 18.63 -11.73 -17.18
N ARG A 330 18.04 -12.75 -16.59
CA ARG A 330 17.44 -13.89 -17.32
C ARG A 330 16.31 -13.43 -18.26
N GLU A 331 15.43 -12.58 -17.78
CA GLU A 331 14.33 -12.03 -18.58
C GLU A 331 14.87 -11.23 -19.78
N ARG A 332 15.85 -10.36 -19.56
CA ARG A 332 16.52 -9.60 -20.63
C ARG A 332 17.19 -10.52 -21.65
N ASP A 333 17.89 -11.56 -21.20
CA ASP A 333 18.54 -12.51 -22.08
C ASP A 333 17.52 -13.32 -22.92
N MET A 334 16.38 -13.68 -22.32
CA MET A 334 15.28 -14.35 -23.02
C MET A 334 14.63 -13.42 -24.07
N GLU A 335 14.38 -12.17 -23.73
CA GLU A 335 13.81 -11.17 -24.62
C GLU A 335 14.76 -10.90 -25.80
N ALA A 336 16.05 -10.72 -25.53
CA ALA A 336 17.06 -10.54 -26.57
C ALA A 336 17.16 -11.76 -27.52
N ALA A 337 17.06 -12.97 -26.96
CA ALA A 337 17.04 -14.19 -27.77
C ALA A 337 15.76 -14.31 -28.62
N ALA A 338 14.60 -13.93 -28.09
CA ALA A 338 13.34 -13.92 -28.82
C ALA A 338 13.38 -12.90 -29.97
N THR A 339 13.84 -11.68 -29.70
CA THR A 339 14.01 -10.63 -30.69
C THR A 339 15.01 -11.03 -31.77
N ALA A 340 16.13 -11.64 -31.41
CA ALA A 340 17.11 -12.14 -32.36
C ALA A 340 16.57 -13.28 -33.27
N ARG A 341 15.64 -14.08 -32.75
CA ARG A 341 14.93 -15.10 -33.56
C ARG A 341 13.94 -14.47 -34.54
N LYS A 342 13.27 -13.39 -34.14
CA LYS A 342 12.33 -12.64 -34.97
C LYS A 342 13.09 -11.91 -36.09
N TYR A 343 14.22 -11.25 -35.77
CA TYR A 343 15.03 -10.43 -36.68
C TYR A 343 16.38 -11.09 -36.97
N ARG A 344 16.36 -12.17 -37.74
CA ARG A 344 17.51 -13.06 -37.91
C ARG A 344 18.67 -12.45 -38.70
N LYS A 345 18.41 -11.42 -39.52
CA LYS A 345 19.43 -10.82 -40.40
C LYS A 345 20.32 -9.82 -39.66
N ILE A 346 19.87 -9.28 -38.50
CA ILE A 346 20.56 -8.17 -37.82
C ILE A 346 22.03 -8.50 -37.51
N ALA A 347 22.31 -9.65 -36.87
CA ALA A 347 23.69 -10.01 -36.56
C ALA A 347 24.60 -10.14 -37.81
N GLY A 348 24.05 -10.62 -38.94
CA GLY A 348 24.73 -10.67 -40.20
C GLY A 348 24.99 -9.27 -40.80
N ILE A 349 23.99 -8.39 -40.70
CA ILE A 349 24.11 -7.00 -41.14
C ILE A 349 25.14 -6.25 -40.30
N CYS A 350 25.09 -6.36 -38.97
CA CYS A 350 26.08 -5.75 -38.08
C CYS A 350 27.52 -6.17 -38.48
N ARG A 351 27.72 -7.47 -38.72
CA ARG A 351 29.02 -7.99 -39.17
C ARG A 351 29.45 -7.43 -40.52
N LEU A 352 28.50 -7.30 -41.47
CA LEU A 352 28.74 -6.77 -42.80
C LEU A 352 29.14 -5.29 -42.78
N ILE A 353 28.48 -4.48 -41.95
CA ILE A 353 28.71 -3.04 -41.87
C ILE A 353 29.93 -2.69 -40.99
N LYS A 354 30.36 -3.56 -40.10
CA LYS A 354 31.44 -3.29 -39.14
C LYS A 354 32.71 -2.72 -39.78
N PRO A 355 33.28 -3.30 -40.86
CA PRO A 355 34.49 -2.77 -41.49
C PRO A 355 34.32 -1.37 -42.08
N LYS A 356 33.08 -0.99 -42.40
CA LYS A 356 32.79 0.30 -43.04
C LYS A 356 32.59 1.42 -42.06
N TYR A 357 31.90 1.14 -40.95
CA TYR A 357 31.43 2.16 -40.01
C TYR A 357 32.23 2.21 -38.71
N GLU A 358 32.92 1.14 -38.33
CA GLU A 358 33.72 1.17 -37.10
C GLU A 358 34.95 2.05 -37.32
N TYR A 359 35.20 2.95 -36.36
CA TYR A 359 36.29 3.91 -36.45
C TYR A 359 36.72 4.32 -35.03
N THR A 360 38.03 4.35 -34.78
CA THR A 360 38.60 4.73 -33.51
C THR A 360 39.47 5.97 -33.72
N GLY A 361 39.10 7.05 -33.07
CA GLY A 361 39.89 8.26 -32.97
C GLY A 361 40.55 8.39 -31.60
N GLU A 362 41.25 9.49 -31.40
CA GLU A 362 41.97 9.74 -30.15
C GLU A 362 41.01 9.90 -28.95
N MET A 363 39.99 10.72 -29.10
CA MET A 363 39.02 11.04 -28.00
C MET A 363 37.75 10.20 -28.07
N TYR A 364 37.29 9.88 -29.25
CA TYR A 364 36.01 9.21 -29.51
C TYR A 364 36.18 8.03 -30.48
N SER A 365 35.26 7.10 -30.37
CA SER A 365 35.18 5.91 -31.23
C SER A 365 33.74 5.64 -31.63
N ILE A 366 33.54 5.15 -32.88
CA ILE A 366 32.27 4.56 -33.31
C ILE A 366 32.39 3.05 -33.24
N VAL A 367 31.47 2.44 -32.50
CA VAL A 367 31.39 0.99 -32.27
C VAL A 367 30.13 0.45 -32.97
N VAL A 368 30.31 -0.61 -33.76
CA VAL A 368 29.20 -1.33 -34.40
C VAL A 368 28.77 -2.46 -33.45
N PRO A 369 27.47 -2.54 -33.06
CA PRO A 369 26.99 -3.62 -32.23
C PRO A 369 27.17 -4.98 -32.87
N SER A 370 27.35 -6.04 -32.09
CA SER A 370 27.44 -7.41 -32.64
C SER A 370 26.05 -7.96 -33.02
N GLY A 371 24.97 -7.35 -32.55
CA GLY A 371 23.62 -7.75 -32.85
C GLY A 371 22.59 -7.22 -31.85
N VAL A 372 21.43 -7.88 -31.80
CA VAL A 372 20.26 -7.48 -31.03
C VAL A 372 20.58 -7.28 -29.52
N ARG A 373 21.35 -8.20 -28.93
CA ARG A 373 21.67 -8.14 -27.48
C ARG A 373 22.41 -6.85 -27.10
N ASP A 374 23.37 -6.41 -27.96
CA ASP A 374 24.15 -5.20 -27.66
C ASP A 374 23.29 -3.96 -27.78
N ILE A 375 22.41 -3.91 -28.79
CA ILE A 375 21.48 -2.80 -28.99
C ILE A 375 20.48 -2.69 -27.83
N MET A 376 19.95 -3.83 -27.36
CA MET A 376 19.04 -3.84 -26.19
C MET A 376 19.74 -3.39 -24.92
N ARG A 377 20.98 -3.84 -24.67
CA ARG A 377 21.79 -3.40 -23.51
C ARG A 377 22.06 -1.91 -23.54
N GLU A 378 22.35 -1.36 -24.73
CA GLU A 378 22.53 0.08 -24.91
C GLU A 378 21.26 0.86 -24.55
N GLY A 379 20.12 0.44 -25.10
CA GLY A 379 18.83 1.05 -24.80
C GLY A 379 18.47 1.02 -23.31
N ASP A 380 18.75 -0.11 -22.63
CA ASP A 380 18.54 -0.24 -21.19
C ASP A 380 19.48 0.67 -20.39
N ALA A 381 20.76 0.70 -20.74
CA ALA A 381 21.78 1.47 -20.05
C ALA A 381 21.56 2.99 -20.17
N LEU A 382 21.09 3.45 -21.33
CA LEU A 382 20.77 4.85 -21.60
C LEU A 382 19.28 5.19 -21.35
N SER A 383 18.47 4.22 -20.94
CA SER A 383 17.04 4.42 -20.64
C SER A 383 16.25 5.06 -21.78
N HIS A 384 16.50 4.63 -23.02
CA HIS A 384 15.80 5.10 -24.22
C HIS A 384 15.16 3.96 -25.01
N CYS A 385 14.37 4.29 -26.04
CA CYS A 385 13.49 3.34 -26.75
C CYS A 385 14.22 2.43 -27.74
N VAL A 386 15.49 2.66 -28.03
CA VAL A 386 16.29 1.78 -28.90
C VAL A 386 16.39 0.40 -28.25
N GLY A 387 16.00 -0.62 -28.95
CA GLY A 387 15.95 -1.98 -28.42
C GLY A 387 14.56 -2.43 -27.92
N LYS A 388 13.58 -1.51 -27.80
CA LYS A 388 12.20 -1.83 -27.37
C LYS A 388 11.17 -1.68 -28.49
N SER A 389 11.47 -0.91 -29.53
CA SER A 389 10.56 -0.63 -30.65
C SER A 389 10.91 -1.49 -31.84
N ASP A 390 9.92 -2.21 -32.40
CA ASP A 390 10.05 -3.01 -33.63
C ASP A 390 10.55 -2.17 -34.82
N ARG A 391 10.24 -0.88 -34.82
CA ARG A 391 10.67 0.07 -35.87
C ARG A 391 12.19 0.07 -36.11
N TYR A 392 13.00 0.03 -35.04
CA TYR A 392 14.47 0.00 -35.20
C TYR A 392 14.95 -1.33 -35.77
N TRP A 393 14.35 -2.44 -35.36
CA TRP A 393 14.67 -3.76 -35.85
C TRP A 393 14.35 -3.92 -37.36
N GLU A 394 13.17 -3.43 -37.76
CA GLU A 394 12.73 -3.44 -39.15
C GLU A 394 13.64 -2.60 -40.04
N ARG A 395 14.01 -1.40 -39.61
CA ARG A 395 14.94 -0.52 -40.32
C ARG A 395 16.31 -1.15 -40.51
N ILE A 396 16.84 -1.83 -39.49
CA ILE A 396 18.12 -2.52 -39.61
C ILE A 396 18.00 -3.70 -40.59
N GLU A 397 16.95 -4.53 -40.49
CA GLU A 397 16.77 -5.67 -41.42
C GLU A 397 16.59 -5.25 -42.87
N GLN A 398 15.91 -4.13 -43.09
CA GLN A 398 15.74 -3.53 -44.41
C GLN A 398 16.98 -2.73 -44.90
N GLN A 399 17.97 -2.59 -44.04
CA GLN A 399 19.15 -1.75 -44.25
C GLN A 399 18.80 -0.30 -44.57
N GLU A 400 17.71 0.21 -43.98
CA GLU A 400 17.29 1.59 -44.05
C GLU A 400 18.13 2.47 -43.13
N ALA A 401 18.32 2.01 -41.90
CA ALA A 401 19.16 2.69 -40.93
C ALA A 401 19.85 1.66 -40.01
N TYR A 402 20.97 2.04 -39.47
CA TYR A 402 21.78 1.23 -38.56
C TYR A 402 21.85 1.93 -37.19
N ILE A 403 21.97 1.13 -36.13
CA ILE A 403 22.25 1.63 -34.78
C ILE A 403 23.73 1.44 -34.52
N LEU A 404 24.42 2.52 -34.23
CA LEU A 404 25.85 2.57 -33.89
C LEU A 404 26.01 3.23 -32.53
N PHE A 405 27.15 3.00 -31.86
CA PHE A 405 27.46 3.56 -30.57
C PHE A 405 28.62 4.54 -30.66
N LEU A 406 28.43 5.79 -30.28
CA LEU A 406 29.53 6.72 -30.02
C LEU A 406 30.04 6.46 -28.60
N ARG A 407 31.34 6.29 -28.46
CA ARG A 407 32.04 6.01 -27.23
C ARG A 407 33.15 7.03 -26.97
N LYS A 408 33.49 7.28 -25.73
CA LYS A 408 34.77 7.87 -25.36
C LYS A 408 35.84 6.79 -25.49
N THR A 409 36.89 7.02 -26.25
CA THR A 409 37.92 5.99 -26.53
C THR A 409 38.56 5.43 -25.27
N ALA A 410 38.77 6.26 -24.25
CA ALA A 410 39.28 5.85 -22.93
C ALA A 410 38.31 4.98 -22.14
N GLU A 411 37.01 4.98 -22.48
CA GLU A 411 35.94 4.28 -21.77
C GLU A 411 35.04 3.53 -22.78
N ILE A 412 35.63 2.76 -23.67
CA ILE A 412 34.96 2.15 -24.85
C ILE A 412 33.76 1.26 -24.47
N ASP A 413 33.80 0.64 -23.30
CA ASP A 413 32.74 -0.25 -22.81
C ASP A 413 31.57 0.49 -22.15
N LYS A 414 31.71 1.80 -21.90
CA LYS A 414 30.66 2.59 -21.27
C LYS A 414 29.74 3.23 -22.31
N PRO A 415 28.42 3.06 -22.21
CA PRO A 415 27.45 3.77 -23.04
C PRO A 415 27.64 5.28 -22.93
N TYR A 416 27.63 5.96 -24.10
CA TYR A 416 27.76 7.41 -24.16
C TYR A 416 26.65 8.01 -25.00
N TYR A 417 26.65 7.77 -26.37
CA TYR A 417 25.55 8.12 -27.25
C TYR A 417 25.21 6.97 -28.18
N THR A 418 23.93 6.79 -28.46
CA THR A 418 23.40 5.95 -29.49
C THR A 418 23.13 6.79 -30.75
N LEU A 419 23.58 6.33 -31.88
CA LEU A 419 23.40 6.96 -33.18
C LEU A 419 22.48 6.12 -34.07
N GLU A 420 21.47 6.73 -34.71
CA GLU A 420 20.75 6.15 -35.80
C GLU A 420 21.34 6.69 -37.11
N VAL A 421 21.86 5.83 -37.94
CA VAL A 421 22.71 6.19 -39.08
C VAL A 421 22.21 5.58 -40.40
N GLU A 422 22.07 6.37 -41.46
CA GLU A 422 21.74 5.89 -42.80
C GLU A 422 22.93 5.20 -43.46
N PRO A 423 22.72 4.42 -44.55
CA PRO A 423 23.80 3.71 -45.25
C PRO A 423 24.91 4.58 -45.83
N ASN A 424 24.70 5.89 -46.03
CA ASN A 424 25.75 6.83 -46.43
C ASN A 424 26.51 7.49 -45.26
N GLY A 425 26.18 7.15 -44.01
CA GLY A 425 26.77 7.79 -42.84
C GLY A 425 26.02 9.04 -42.34
N THR A 426 24.91 9.42 -42.96
CA THR A 426 24.04 10.47 -42.45
C THR A 426 23.48 10.03 -41.08
N ILE A 427 23.64 10.86 -40.05
CA ILE A 427 23.16 10.58 -38.73
C ILE A 427 21.74 11.18 -38.59
N ARG A 428 20.74 10.32 -38.38
CA ARG A 428 19.35 10.74 -38.16
C ARG A 428 19.11 11.26 -36.74
N GLN A 429 19.69 10.57 -35.77
CA GLN A 429 19.51 10.90 -34.33
C GLN A 429 20.79 10.61 -33.55
N LYS A 430 20.99 11.39 -32.50
CA LYS A 430 22.10 11.26 -31.55
C LYS A 430 21.49 11.38 -30.14
N ARG A 431 21.38 10.29 -29.40
CA ARG A 431 20.68 10.28 -28.09
C ARG A 431 21.54 9.62 -27.02
N THR A 432 21.52 10.22 -25.84
CA THR A 432 22.09 9.69 -24.61
C THR A 432 20.98 9.40 -23.60
N TYR A 433 21.30 9.42 -22.31
CA TYR A 433 20.43 9.05 -21.21
C TYR A 433 19.09 9.82 -21.24
N PHE A 434 17.97 9.08 -21.17
CA PHE A 434 16.58 9.59 -21.31
C PHE A 434 16.32 10.37 -22.61
N ASP A 435 16.83 9.88 -23.75
CA ASP A 435 16.66 10.49 -25.08
C ASP A 435 17.16 11.94 -25.18
N ARG A 436 18.11 12.34 -24.30
CA ARG A 436 18.68 13.68 -24.28
C ARG A 436 19.80 13.85 -25.26
N GLN A 437 20.09 15.12 -25.57
CA GLN A 437 21.38 15.59 -26.10
C GLN A 437 21.94 16.59 -25.10
N ASN A 438 23.15 16.35 -24.65
CA ASN A 438 23.83 17.25 -23.74
C ASN A 438 24.82 18.13 -24.50
N ASP A 439 25.27 19.21 -23.89
CA ASP A 439 26.22 20.15 -24.51
C ASP A 439 27.58 19.51 -24.87
N ASP A 440 27.95 18.42 -24.19
CA ASP A 440 29.19 17.66 -24.46
C ASP A 440 29.20 16.94 -25.83
N LEU A 441 28.05 16.80 -26.49
CA LEU A 441 27.96 16.27 -27.83
C LEU A 441 28.63 17.20 -28.85
N LYS A 442 28.67 18.51 -28.59
CA LYS A 442 29.34 19.51 -29.44
C LYS A 442 30.84 19.22 -29.58
N ASP A 443 31.44 18.68 -28.53
CA ASP A 443 32.86 18.32 -28.53
C ASP A 443 33.16 17.16 -29.50
N ALA A 444 32.15 16.32 -29.76
CA ALA A 444 32.26 15.20 -30.68
C ALA A 444 31.88 15.54 -32.15
N GLU A 445 31.33 16.72 -32.41
CA GLU A 445 30.85 17.07 -33.78
C GLU A 445 31.95 17.02 -34.83
N GLN A 446 33.14 17.50 -34.52
CA GLN A 446 34.27 17.44 -35.46
C GLN A 446 34.67 16.01 -35.75
N PHE A 447 34.76 15.18 -34.73
CA PHE A 447 35.03 13.74 -34.88
C PHE A 447 33.95 13.04 -35.73
N LEU A 448 32.66 13.36 -35.55
CA LEU A 448 31.59 12.77 -36.33
C LEU A 448 31.67 13.16 -37.82
N LYS A 449 32.06 14.41 -38.11
CA LYS A 449 32.31 14.86 -39.50
C LYS A 449 33.50 14.13 -40.16
N GLU A 450 34.58 13.94 -39.43
CA GLU A 450 35.73 13.17 -39.87
C GLU A 450 35.37 11.71 -40.13
N TRP A 451 34.62 11.11 -39.17
CA TRP A 451 34.12 9.76 -39.33
C TRP A 451 33.21 9.61 -40.56
N GLN A 452 32.32 10.56 -40.83
CA GLN A 452 31.46 10.55 -42.04
C GLN A 452 32.27 10.55 -43.33
N LYS A 453 33.38 11.28 -43.41
CA LYS A 453 34.30 11.26 -44.56
C LYS A 453 34.91 9.87 -44.73
N VAL A 454 35.44 9.29 -43.67
CA VAL A 454 36.01 7.94 -43.70
C VAL A 454 34.97 6.90 -44.13
N VAL A 455 33.74 7.01 -43.66
CA VAL A 455 32.63 6.13 -44.09
C VAL A 455 32.39 6.31 -45.59
N SER A 456 32.28 7.56 -46.10
CA SER A 456 31.99 7.81 -47.53
C SER A 456 33.02 7.19 -48.49
N GLU A 457 34.30 7.12 -48.08
CA GLU A 457 35.38 6.47 -48.81
C GLU A 457 35.28 4.93 -48.83
N ARG A 458 34.61 4.34 -47.85
CA ARG A 458 34.45 2.88 -47.70
C ARG A 458 33.18 2.32 -48.29
N LEU A 459 32.28 3.18 -48.80
CA LEU A 459 30.98 2.77 -49.31
C LEU A 459 31.08 2.16 -50.71
N THR A 460 30.30 1.12 -50.94
CA THR A 460 30.07 0.51 -52.23
C THR A 460 28.90 1.16 -52.98
N GLU A 461 28.76 0.92 -54.28
CA GLU A 461 27.61 1.37 -55.08
C GLU A 461 26.28 0.87 -54.46
N SER A 462 26.24 -0.38 -54.03
CA SER A 462 25.06 -0.94 -53.34
C SER A 462 24.71 -0.19 -52.05
N ASP A 463 25.68 0.35 -51.29
CA ASP A 463 25.42 1.14 -50.10
C ASP A 463 24.82 2.51 -50.48
N ARG A 464 25.27 3.10 -51.59
CA ARG A 464 24.72 4.36 -52.09
C ARG A 464 23.27 4.21 -52.57
N GLU A 465 22.94 3.13 -53.26
CA GLU A 465 21.56 2.82 -53.67
C GLU A 465 20.64 2.66 -52.45
N LYS A 466 21.11 2.00 -51.39
CA LYS A 466 20.36 1.87 -50.13
C LYS A 466 20.19 3.23 -49.44
N ALA A 467 21.20 4.08 -49.49
CA ALA A 467 21.14 5.40 -48.92
C ALA A 467 20.10 6.31 -49.58
N GLU A 468 20.00 6.24 -50.93
CA GLU A 468 18.97 6.98 -51.66
C GLU A 468 17.54 6.49 -51.27
N LYS A 469 17.33 5.19 -51.14
CA LYS A 469 16.07 4.66 -50.67
C LYS A 469 15.77 5.10 -49.24
N SER A 470 16.76 5.06 -48.34
CA SER A 470 16.68 5.51 -46.97
C SER A 470 16.28 6.98 -46.84
N LYS A 471 16.92 7.84 -47.67
CA LYS A 471 16.61 9.28 -47.75
C LYS A 471 15.16 9.53 -48.19
N VAL A 472 14.67 8.81 -49.18
CA VAL A 472 13.28 8.92 -49.64
C VAL A 472 12.31 8.54 -48.51
N LEU A 473 12.54 7.42 -47.83
CA LEU A 473 11.72 6.98 -46.70
C LEU A 473 11.72 7.99 -45.54
N ARG A 474 12.88 8.55 -45.22
CA ARG A 474 13.00 9.61 -44.21
C ARG A 474 12.17 10.85 -44.55
N LEU A 475 12.25 11.30 -45.81
CA LEU A 475 11.49 12.47 -46.28
C LEU A 475 9.98 12.22 -46.21
N GLN A 476 9.54 11.04 -46.61
CA GLN A 476 8.13 10.63 -46.52
C GLN A 476 7.67 10.60 -45.06
N GLU A 477 8.48 10.04 -44.16
CA GLU A 477 8.18 10.04 -42.73
C GLU A 477 8.07 11.45 -42.15
N PHE A 478 9.00 12.36 -42.51
CA PHE A 478 8.95 13.74 -42.03
C PHE A 478 7.71 14.47 -42.54
N GLU A 479 7.29 14.21 -43.78
CA GLU A 479 6.07 14.77 -44.30
C GLU A 479 4.81 14.26 -43.58
N GLN A 480 4.77 12.96 -43.31
CA GLN A 480 3.69 12.36 -42.53
C GLN A 480 3.61 12.94 -41.13
N LEU A 481 4.76 13.06 -40.43
CA LEU A 481 4.81 13.65 -39.07
C LEU A 481 4.39 15.14 -39.05
N ARG A 482 4.63 15.89 -40.14
CA ARG A 482 4.13 17.27 -40.29
C ARG A 482 2.61 17.32 -40.45
N GLN A 483 2.07 16.44 -41.31
CA GLN A 483 0.64 16.36 -41.58
C GLN A 483 -0.13 15.95 -40.32
N ASP A 484 0.40 15.00 -39.53
CA ASP A 484 -0.22 14.50 -38.32
C ASP A 484 0.00 15.42 -37.10
N ASP A 485 0.80 16.49 -37.21
CA ASP A 485 1.21 17.42 -36.13
C ASP A 485 1.63 16.69 -34.84
N ILE A 486 2.38 15.61 -34.96
CA ILE A 486 2.80 14.78 -33.83
C ILE A 486 3.72 15.59 -32.90
N ARG A 487 3.32 15.66 -31.62
CA ARG A 487 4.06 16.37 -30.57
C ARG A 487 4.60 15.45 -29.52
N ILE A 488 5.74 15.79 -28.95
CA ILE A 488 6.36 15.08 -27.84
C ILE A 488 5.56 15.37 -26.57
N HIS A 489 5.11 14.32 -25.89
CA HIS A 489 4.24 14.46 -24.70
C HIS A 489 4.97 14.53 -23.38
N THR A 490 6.23 14.05 -23.29
CA THR A 490 6.98 13.89 -22.03
C THR A 490 8.45 14.29 -22.21
N GLY A 491 9.12 14.58 -21.10
CA GLY A 491 10.55 14.93 -21.09
C GLY A 491 10.83 16.40 -21.38
N ASP A 492 12.11 16.71 -21.56
CA ASP A 492 12.59 18.09 -21.74
C ASP A 492 12.14 18.73 -23.07
N LEU A 493 11.73 17.90 -24.02
CA LEU A 493 11.25 18.33 -25.36
C LEU A 493 9.72 18.36 -25.45
N ALA A 494 9.00 18.22 -24.33
CA ALA A 494 7.54 18.19 -24.31
C ALA A 494 6.92 19.44 -24.96
N GLY A 495 5.90 19.25 -25.82
CA GLY A 495 5.22 20.31 -26.55
C GLY A 495 5.82 20.65 -27.91
N GLN A 496 7.07 20.28 -28.19
CA GLN A 496 7.71 20.47 -29.48
C GLN A 496 7.15 19.48 -30.53
N ARG A 497 7.15 19.88 -31.79
CA ARG A 497 6.81 18.97 -32.87
C ARG A 497 7.92 17.94 -33.05
N LEU A 498 7.55 16.68 -33.12
CA LEU A 498 8.54 15.60 -33.27
C LEU A 498 9.41 15.79 -34.55
N VAL A 499 8.81 16.21 -35.63
CA VAL A 499 9.53 16.43 -36.88
C VAL A 499 10.60 17.53 -36.78
N ASP A 500 10.32 18.63 -36.05
CA ASP A 500 11.27 19.72 -35.89
C ASP A 500 12.50 19.26 -35.10
N VAL A 501 12.28 18.44 -34.07
CA VAL A 501 13.36 17.83 -33.30
C VAL A 501 14.18 16.86 -34.13
N LEU A 502 13.55 16.02 -34.94
CA LEU A 502 14.24 15.07 -35.84
C LEU A 502 15.05 15.79 -36.94
N VAL A 503 14.54 16.90 -37.46
CA VAL A 503 15.26 17.74 -38.42
C VAL A 503 16.46 18.42 -37.78
N SER A 504 16.32 18.90 -36.53
CA SER A 504 17.42 19.52 -35.80
C SER A 504 18.55 18.53 -35.44
N ASP A 505 18.19 17.23 -35.26
CA ASP A 505 19.16 16.16 -35.00
C ASP A 505 19.95 15.71 -36.19
N LEU A 506 19.41 15.96 -37.39
CA LEU A 506 19.96 15.45 -38.64
C LEU A 506 21.36 16.03 -38.90
N MET A 507 22.31 15.15 -39.19
CA MET A 507 23.66 15.49 -39.63
C MET A 507 23.97 14.77 -40.94
N GLU A 508 23.73 15.48 -42.01
CA GLU A 508 23.94 14.93 -43.38
C GLU A 508 25.43 14.82 -43.68
N THR A 509 25.80 13.83 -44.51
CA THR A 509 27.13 13.74 -45.08
C THR A 509 27.33 14.89 -46.09
N ALA A 510 28.49 15.54 -46.08
CA ALA A 510 28.85 16.46 -47.15
C ALA A 510 28.81 15.69 -48.51
N ALA A 511 28.10 16.27 -49.47
CA ALA A 511 27.95 15.71 -50.80
C ALA A 511 29.31 15.59 -51.50
#